data_6a32937a1f29f4d56cad47d3455b297c
#
_entry.id   6a32937a1f29f4d56cad47d3455b297c
#
_cell.length_a   1.000
_cell.length_b   1.000
_cell.length_c   1.000
_cell.angle_alpha   90.00
_cell.angle_beta   90.00
_cell.angle_gamma   90.00
#
_symmetry.space_group_name_H-M   'P 1'
#
loop_
_entity.id
_entity.type
_entity.pdbx_description
1 polymer ?
#
loop_
_entity_poly.entity_id
_entity_poly.type
_entity_poly.pdbx_seq_one_letter_code
_entity_poly.pdbx_strand_id
1 'polypeptide(L)'
;MITLYLLNISASAQATASYFCFKTEPQKNILLVSAEEFPEIKTIQYYPYLKKINLKFSHYDAIDTATGRPSEFHYFYKEVINNQLSGTYEVIYQGAMFYTINYTAKNDHRPTRFERIDHLDPNSQQSLNRQGIDCF
;
A
#
# COMPACT_ATOMS: atom_id res chain seq x y z
N MET A 1 -27.05 -52.01 -2.80
CA MET A 1 -26.90 -50.82 -3.67
C MET A 1 -26.27 -49.71 -2.85
N ILE A 2 -24.97 -49.47 -3.06
CA ILE A 2 -24.22 -48.44 -2.29
C ILE A 2 -24.21 -47.15 -3.14
N THR A 3 -24.89 -46.12 -2.68
CA THR A 3 -24.92 -44.83 -3.35
C THR A 3 -23.72 -44.02 -2.91
N LEU A 4 -22.77 -43.85 -3.82
CA LEU A 4 -21.57 -43.03 -3.61
C LEU A 4 -21.96 -41.57 -3.79
N TYR A 5 -22.01 -40.81 -2.70
CA TYR A 5 -22.11 -39.34 -2.75
C TYR A 5 -20.72 -38.75 -3.06
N LEU A 6 -20.56 -38.28 -4.29
CA LEU A 6 -19.42 -37.46 -4.66
C LEU A 6 -19.60 -36.07 -4.05
N LEU A 7 -18.85 -35.81 -3.01
CA LEU A 7 -18.70 -34.45 -2.46
C LEU A 7 -17.87 -33.63 -3.45
N ASN A 8 -18.56 -32.78 -4.21
CA ASN A 8 -17.89 -31.77 -5.00
C ASN A 8 -17.32 -30.69 -4.04
N ILE A 9 -16.05 -30.85 -3.70
CA ILE A 9 -15.32 -29.79 -3.00
C ILE A 9 -14.93 -28.76 -4.08
N SER A 10 -15.75 -27.72 -4.20
CA SER A 10 -15.39 -26.55 -5.01
C SER A 10 -14.30 -25.79 -4.25
N ALA A 11 -13.05 -25.98 -4.65
CA ALA A 11 -11.97 -25.12 -4.22
C ALA A 11 -12.21 -23.73 -4.84
N SER A 12 -12.72 -22.79 -4.06
CA SER A 12 -12.78 -21.38 -4.47
C SER A 12 -11.35 -20.84 -4.55
N ALA A 13 -10.87 -20.57 -5.76
CA ALA A 13 -9.61 -19.87 -5.94
C ALA A 13 -9.76 -18.47 -5.32
N GLN A 14 -8.95 -18.16 -4.29
CA GLN A 14 -8.93 -16.85 -3.67
C GLN A 14 -8.40 -15.85 -4.69
N ALA A 15 -9.19 -14.80 -5.02
CA ALA A 15 -8.77 -13.77 -5.95
C ALA A 15 -7.54 -13.02 -5.39
N THR A 16 -6.47 -12.94 -6.19
CA THR A 16 -5.26 -12.20 -5.83
C THR A 16 -5.45 -10.73 -6.15
N ALA A 17 -5.21 -9.85 -5.18
CA ALA A 17 -5.21 -8.41 -5.36
C ALA A 17 -3.79 -7.88 -5.48
N SER A 18 -3.58 -6.92 -6.39
CA SER A 18 -2.29 -6.30 -6.64
C SER A 18 -2.12 -5.04 -5.78
N TYR A 19 -0.94 -4.92 -5.18
CA TYR A 19 -0.57 -3.81 -4.32
C TYR A 19 0.78 -3.21 -4.72
N PHE A 20 0.90 -1.90 -4.53
CA PHE A 20 2.20 -1.27 -4.39
C PHE A 20 2.67 -1.47 -2.96
N CYS A 21 3.86 -2.04 -2.79
CA CYS A 21 4.41 -2.35 -1.49
C CYS A 21 5.62 -1.49 -1.20
N PHE A 22 5.70 -1.00 0.04
CA PHE A 22 6.74 -0.10 0.51
C PHE A 22 7.32 -0.61 1.82
N LYS A 23 8.59 -0.33 2.08
CA LYS A 23 9.27 -0.73 3.30
C LYS A 23 10.06 0.42 3.93
N THR A 24 10.26 0.32 5.23
CA THR A 24 11.26 1.13 5.95
C THR A 24 12.61 0.43 5.97
N GLU A 25 13.68 1.17 6.30
CA GLU A 25 14.98 0.59 6.64
C GLU A 25 15.28 0.79 8.14
N PRO A 26 15.56 -0.29 8.91
CA PRO A 26 15.48 -1.70 8.53
C PRO A 26 14.04 -2.15 8.27
N GLN A 27 13.87 -3.17 7.41
CA GLN A 27 12.55 -3.66 7.02
C GLN A 27 11.82 -4.29 8.22
N LYS A 28 10.95 -3.51 8.85
CA LYS A 28 10.12 -3.98 9.97
C LYS A 28 8.65 -4.11 9.58
N ASN A 29 8.16 -3.17 8.76
CA ASN A 29 6.78 -3.12 8.33
C ASN A 29 6.72 -2.96 6.81
N ILE A 30 5.75 -3.60 6.21
CA ILE A 30 5.43 -3.41 4.80
C ILE A 30 4.12 -2.65 4.72
N LEU A 31 4.17 -1.49 4.05
CA LEU A 31 3.00 -0.67 3.77
C LEU A 31 2.42 -1.07 2.43
N LEU A 32 1.13 -1.33 2.40
CA LEU A 32 0.41 -1.79 1.21
C LEU A 32 -0.58 -0.73 0.73
N VAL A 33 -0.48 -0.38 -0.53
CA VAL A 33 -1.41 0.52 -1.22
C VAL A 33 -2.05 -0.23 -2.38
N SER A 34 -3.37 -0.33 -2.39
CA SER A 34 -4.08 -1.03 -3.46
C SER A 34 -3.84 -0.37 -4.81
N ALA A 35 -3.44 -1.16 -5.80
CA ALA A 35 -3.25 -0.68 -7.16
C ALA A 35 -4.55 -0.19 -7.81
N GLU A 36 -5.70 -0.72 -7.38
CA GLU A 36 -7.01 -0.30 -7.88
C GLU A 36 -7.41 1.11 -7.44
N GLU A 37 -6.84 1.61 -6.34
CA GLU A 37 -7.13 2.95 -5.82
C GLU A 37 -6.28 4.04 -6.47
N PHE A 38 -5.27 3.68 -7.28
CA PHE A 38 -4.42 4.66 -7.94
C PHE A 38 -5.20 5.51 -8.95
N PRO A 39 -5.00 6.85 -9.04
CA PRO A 39 -4.13 7.70 -8.20
C PRO A 39 -4.75 8.21 -6.90
N GLU A 40 -6.01 7.91 -6.63
CA GLU A 40 -6.72 8.36 -5.42
C GLU A 40 -6.70 7.28 -4.35
N ILE A 41 -5.82 7.44 -3.38
CA ILE A 41 -5.66 6.48 -2.28
C ILE A 41 -6.71 6.76 -1.20
N LYS A 42 -7.54 5.76 -0.89
CA LYS A 42 -8.58 5.85 0.15
C LYS A 42 -8.20 5.11 1.41
N THR A 43 -7.44 4.03 1.27
CA THR A 43 -7.02 3.19 2.38
C THR A 43 -5.59 2.69 2.20
N ILE A 44 -4.95 2.42 3.32
CA ILE A 44 -3.66 1.72 3.38
C ILE A 44 -3.75 0.58 4.38
N GLN A 45 -2.81 -0.34 4.30
CA GLN A 45 -2.67 -1.45 5.23
C GLN A 45 -1.21 -1.67 5.57
N TYR A 46 -0.95 -2.18 6.77
CA TYR A 46 0.38 -2.61 7.19
C TYR A 46 0.41 -4.12 7.36
N TYR A 47 1.34 -4.77 6.69
CA TYR A 47 1.63 -6.19 6.92
C TYR A 47 2.50 -6.31 8.19
N PRO A 48 2.25 -7.24 9.10
CA PRO A 48 1.35 -8.39 8.98
C PRO A 48 -0.11 -8.16 9.45
N TYR A 49 -0.43 -7.00 10.00
CA TYR A 49 -1.74 -6.77 10.66
C TYR A 49 -2.91 -6.68 9.68
N LEU A 50 -2.69 -6.15 8.48
CA LEU A 50 -3.65 -6.03 7.38
C LEU A 50 -4.96 -5.32 7.73
N LYS A 51 -4.94 -4.47 8.75
CA LYS A 51 -6.08 -3.63 9.10
C LYS A 51 -6.11 -2.41 8.19
N LYS A 52 -7.26 -2.16 7.56
CA LYS A 52 -7.45 -0.99 6.71
C LYS A 52 -7.45 0.28 7.54
N ILE A 53 -6.65 1.25 7.12
CA ILE A 53 -6.58 2.59 7.69
C ILE A 53 -7.12 3.55 6.64
N ASN A 54 -8.15 4.31 7.00
CA ASN A 54 -8.76 5.28 6.11
C ASN A 54 -7.89 6.53 5.99
N LEU A 55 -7.72 6.99 4.76
CA LEU A 55 -7.03 8.21 4.42
C LEU A 55 -8.02 9.24 3.86
N LYS A 56 -7.81 10.48 4.23
CA LYS A 56 -8.55 11.61 3.69
C LYS A 56 -7.62 12.50 2.88
N PHE A 57 -7.91 12.67 1.59
CA PHE A 57 -7.14 13.56 0.74
C PHE A 57 -7.16 14.98 1.29
N SER A 58 -5.99 15.63 1.31
CA SER A 58 -5.82 17.00 1.75
C SER A 58 -5.54 17.93 0.58
N HIS A 59 -4.39 17.78 -0.06
CA HIS A 59 -3.96 18.60 -1.19
C HIS A 59 -2.84 17.89 -1.95
N TYR A 60 -2.42 18.49 -3.07
CA TYR A 60 -1.25 18.04 -3.79
C TYR A 60 -0.40 19.22 -4.24
N ASP A 61 0.90 18.98 -4.39
CA ASP A 61 1.86 19.87 -5.01
C ASP A 61 2.44 19.21 -6.25
N ALA A 62 2.58 19.98 -7.34
CA ALA A 62 3.25 19.55 -8.54
C ALA A 62 4.59 20.28 -8.65
N ILE A 63 5.65 19.51 -8.85
CA ILE A 63 7.01 20.03 -8.98
C ILE A 63 7.51 19.69 -10.38
N ASP A 64 7.82 20.73 -11.15
CA ASP A 64 8.42 20.55 -12.48
C ASP A 64 9.87 20.09 -12.33
N THR A 65 10.18 19.03 -13.07
CA THR A 65 11.52 18.48 -13.15
C THR A 65 12.21 18.91 -14.45
N ALA A 66 13.31 18.24 -14.82
CA ALA A 66 14.03 18.57 -16.06
C ALA A 66 13.13 18.46 -17.30
N THR A 67 13.43 19.27 -18.31
CA THR A 67 12.74 19.27 -19.60
C THR A 67 12.63 17.87 -20.19
N GLY A 68 11.41 17.48 -20.59
CA GLY A 68 11.12 16.16 -21.16
C GLY A 68 10.80 15.08 -20.13
N ARG A 69 10.80 15.40 -18.84
CA ARG A 69 10.37 14.50 -17.79
C ARG A 69 9.00 14.88 -17.26
N PRO A 70 8.16 13.90 -16.85
CA PRO A 70 6.91 14.19 -16.16
C PRO A 70 7.13 15.00 -14.89
N SER A 71 6.18 15.83 -14.51
CA SER A 71 6.20 16.51 -13.21
C SER A 71 6.18 15.50 -12.08
N GLU A 72 6.84 15.83 -10.98
CA GLU A 72 6.75 15.08 -9.74
C GLU A 72 5.57 15.58 -8.91
N PHE A 73 4.74 14.66 -8.44
CA PHE A 73 3.56 14.98 -7.64
C PHE A 73 3.72 14.51 -6.22
N HIS A 74 3.38 15.38 -5.27
CA HIS A 74 3.32 15.11 -3.85
C HIS A 74 1.86 15.19 -3.41
N TYR A 75 1.26 14.04 -3.10
CA TYR A 75 -0.12 13.97 -2.61
C TYR A 75 -0.12 13.81 -1.11
N PHE A 76 -0.89 14.66 -0.43
CA PHE A 76 -0.97 14.66 1.03
C PHE A 76 -2.31 14.11 1.49
N TYR A 77 -2.25 13.15 2.39
CA TYR A 77 -3.41 12.49 2.98
C TYR A 77 -3.36 12.59 4.49
N LYS A 78 -4.50 12.81 5.10
CA LYS A 78 -4.66 12.76 6.55
C LYS A 78 -5.05 11.35 6.98
N GLU A 79 -4.34 10.80 7.94
CA GLU A 79 -4.72 9.57 8.61
C GLU A 79 -5.74 9.90 9.69
N VAL A 80 -6.90 9.27 9.63
CA VAL A 80 -7.99 9.48 10.59
C VAL A 80 -8.29 8.16 11.28
N ILE A 81 -8.04 8.11 12.59
CA ILE A 81 -8.32 6.96 13.44
C ILE A 81 -9.30 7.42 14.53
N ASN A 82 -10.44 6.73 14.67
CA ASN A 82 -11.50 7.09 15.62
C ASN A 82 -11.96 8.55 15.48
N ASN A 83 -12.12 9.02 14.24
CA ASN A 83 -12.51 10.41 13.91
C ASN A 83 -11.50 11.47 14.35
N GLN A 84 -10.26 11.09 14.64
CA GLN A 84 -9.18 11.99 15.03
C GLN A 84 -8.01 11.91 14.06
N LEU A 85 -7.40 13.06 13.78
CA LEU A 85 -6.18 13.14 13.00
C LEU A 85 -5.04 12.48 13.80
N SER A 86 -4.43 11.44 13.25
CA SER A 86 -3.30 10.72 13.86
C SER A 86 -1.97 10.97 13.14
N GLY A 87 -2.00 11.36 11.89
CA GLY A 87 -0.79 11.63 11.12
C GLY A 87 -1.10 12.06 9.69
N THR A 88 -0.02 12.27 8.95
CA THR A 88 -0.08 12.69 7.53
C THR A 88 0.82 11.80 6.69
N TYR A 89 0.31 11.37 5.55
CA TYR A 89 1.08 10.67 4.51
C TYR A 89 1.34 11.61 3.35
N GLU A 90 2.59 11.68 2.92
CA GLU A 90 3.00 12.30 1.67
C GLU A 90 3.37 11.18 0.69
N VAL A 91 2.62 11.08 -0.39
CA VAL A 91 2.85 10.09 -1.44
C VAL A 91 3.47 10.78 -2.63
N ILE A 92 4.66 10.35 -3.01
CA ILE A 92 5.45 10.97 -4.08
C ILE A 92 5.40 10.05 -5.30
N TYR A 93 4.94 10.60 -6.43
CA TYR A 93 4.97 9.87 -7.68
C TYR A 93 5.34 10.77 -8.88
N GLN A 94 5.84 10.11 -9.93
CA GLN A 94 6.18 10.73 -11.19
C GLN A 94 5.76 9.79 -12.33
N GLY A 95 5.01 10.33 -13.29
CA GLY A 95 4.39 9.48 -14.30
C GLY A 95 3.38 8.52 -13.67
N ALA A 96 3.50 7.22 -13.96
CA ALA A 96 2.66 6.17 -13.40
C ALA A 96 3.30 5.44 -12.20
N MET A 97 4.39 5.97 -11.64
CA MET A 97 5.18 5.29 -10.61
C MET A 97 5.15 6.02 -9.27
N PHE A 98 4.75 5.28 -8.22
CA PHE A 98 5.00 5.67 -6.86
C PHE A 98 6.44 5.35 -6.47
N TYR A 99 7.13 6.29 -5.83
CA TYR A 99 8.51 6.10 -5.38
C TYR A 99 8.63 5.96 -3.89
N THR A 100 8.00 6.87 -3.17
CA THR A 100 8.23 7.07 -1.74
C THR A 100 6.93 7.49 -1.08
N ILE A 101 6.75 7.01 0.15
CA ILE A 101 5.71 7.49 1.06
C ILE A 101 6.39 7.94 2.34
N ASN A 102 6.13 9.17 2.75
CA ASN A 102 6.58 9.69 4.03
C ASN A 102 5.39 9.79 4.99
N TYR A 103 5.55 9.21 6.17
CA TYR A 103 4.55 9.31 7.23
C TYR A 103 5.07 10.20 8.36
N THR A 104 4.27 11.16 8.77
CA THR A 104 4.57 12.02 9.91
C THR A 104 3.41 11.93 10.91
N ALA A 105 3.70 11.41 12.11
CA ALA A 105 2.73 11.38 13.19
C ALA A 105 2.40 12.80 13.67
N LYS A 106 1.17 13.01 14.15
CA LYS A 106 0.65 14.34 14.54
C LYS A 106 1.57 15.12 15.47
N ASN A 107 2.21 14.44 16.44
CA ASN A 107 3.06 15.05 17.45
C ASN A 107 4.55 14.79 17.23
N ASP A 108 4.93 14.32 16.06
CA ASP A 108 6.30 14.04 15.70
C ASP A 108 6.70 14.91 14.50
N HIS A 109 7.92 15.46 14.53
CA HIS A 109 8.47 16.24 13.42
C HIS A 109 9.38 15.42 12.50
N ARG A 110 9.59 14.13 12.83
CA ARG A 110 10.44 13.23 12.04
C ARG A 110 9.59 12.33 11.17
N PRO A 111 9.66 12.48 9.84
CA PRO A 111 8.95 11.59 8.96
C PRO A 111 9.58 10.19 8.97
N THR A 112 8.73 9.17 8.90
CA THR A 112 9.14 7.81 8.59
C THR A 112 9.06 7.64 7.08
N ARG A 113 10.17 7.29 6.46
CA ARG A 113 10.26 7.12 5.01
C ARG A 113 10.08 5.66 4.63
N PHE A 114 9.14 5.44 3.71
CA PHE A 114 8.89 4.14 3.07
C PHE A 114 9.34 4.22 1.62
N GLU A 115 10.19 3.28 1.22
CA GLU A 115 10.63 3.14 -0.16
C GLU A 115 9.90 1.98 -0.84
N ARG A 116 9.62 2.14 -2.13
CA ARG A 116 9.01 1.08 -2.91
C ARG A 116 9.89 -0.16 -2.93
N ILE A 117 9.27 -1.32 -2.77
CA ILE A 117 9.95 -2.61 -2.82
C ILE A 117 9.96 -3.08 -4.27
N ASP A 118 11.17 -3.19 -4.85
CA ASP A 118 11.36 -3.76 -6.18
C ASP A 118 11.41 -5.30 -6.11
N HIS A 119 12.03 -5.83 -5.06
CA HIS A 119 12.17 -7.26 -4.83
C HIS A 119 11.89 -7.58 -3.37
N LEU A 120 10.83 -8.36 -3.16
CA LEU A 120 10.51 -8.89 -1.84
C LEU A 120 11.23 -10.23 -1.67
N ASP A 121 11.70 -10.51 -0.43
CA ASP A 121 12.30 -11.82 -0.15
C ASP A 121 11.26 -12.94 -0.36
N PRO A 122 11.69 -14.17 -0.78
CA PRO A 122 10.77 -15.24 -1.13
C PRO A 122 9.82 -15.66 -0.02
N ASN A 123 10.24 -15.61 1.24
CA ASN A 123 9.40 -15.98 2.38
C ASN A 123 8.28 -14.98 2.63
N SER A 124 8.61 -13.69 2.59
CA SER A 124 7.61 -12.61 2.72
C SER A 124 6.64 -12.63 1.53
N GLN A 125 7.14 -12.82 0.32
CA GLN A 125 6.31 -12.92 -0.88
C GLN A 125 5.33 -14.09 -0.78
N GLN A 126 5.79 -15.27 -0.35
CA GLN A 126 4.94 -16.43 -0.16
C GLN A 126 3.87 -16.19 0.91
N SER A 127 4.24 -15.59 2.02
CA SER A 127 3.32 -15.26 3.11
C SER A 127 2.22 -14.29 2.65
N LEU A 128 2.56 -13.25 1.90
CA LEU A 128 1.61 -12.32 1.32
C LEU A 128 0.70 -12.99 0.29
N ASN A 129 1.27 -13.80 -0.60
CA ASN A 129 0.52 -14.53 -1.61
C ASN A 129 -0.53 -15.47 -1.01
N ARG A 130 -0.23 -16.12 0.11
CA ARG A 130 -1.21 -16.95 0.85
C ARG A 130 -2.40 -16.16 1.35
N GLN A 131 -2.25 -14.86 1.52
CA GLN A 131 -3.30 -13.93 1.95
C GLN A 131 -3.96 -13.21 0.78
N GLY A 132 -3.66 -13.58 -0.46
CA GLY A 132 -4.22 -12.98 -1.66
C GLY A 132 -3.59 -11.63 -2.02
N ILE A 133 -2.39 -11.35 -1.53
CA ILE A 133 -1.68 -10.09 -1.77
C ILE A 133 -0.50 -10.33 -2.69
N ASP A 134 -0.47 -9.60 -3.80
CA ASP A 134 0.63 -9.58 -4.74
C ASP A 134 1.26 -8.19 -4.78
N CYS A 135 2.55 -8.11 -4.50
CA CYS A 135 3.36 -6.89 -4.58
C CYS A 135 4.03 -6.79 -5.96
N PHE A 136 3.83 -5.67 -6.66
CA PHE A 136 4.50 -5.41 -7.93
C PHE A 136 5.13 -4.02 -8.01
#